data_bad4ee10391d9007ca7780a9cf4ca8ff
#
_entry.id   bad4ee10391d9007ca7780a9cf4ca8ff
#
_cell.length_a   1.000
_cell.length_b   1.000
_cell.length_c   1.000
_cell.angle_alpha   90.00
_cell.angle_beta   90.00
_cell.angle_gamma   90.00
#
_symmetry.space_group_name_H-M   'P 1'
#
loop_
_entity.id
_entity.type
_entity.pdbx_description
1 polymer ?
#
loop_
_entity_poly.entity_id
_entity_poly.type
_entity_poly.pdbx_seq_one_letter_code
_entity_poly.pdbx_strand_id
1 'polypeptide(L)'
;MAIEINDEFIRHLEMLIEKKDDHAIIELLAEEHTADIAEIIDELEFDDTTYLFKLLDSEKTAEVLLELDEYDRAKILEILSAKEIAQKIDEMDTDDAADILGELSVERKSKVLSKIEDEEHAKDIADLLQYHED
;
A
#
# COMPACT_ATOMS: atom_id res chain seq x y z
N MET A 1 16.75 -16.22 -3.37
CA MET A 1 17.90 -15.33 -3.52
C MET A 1 17.41 -13.93 -3.91
N ALA A 2 17.82 -12.93 -3.15
CA ALA A 2 17.37 -11.57 -3.40
C ALA A 2 18.00 -11.04 -4.70
N ILE A 3 17.19 -10.38 -5.52
CA ILE A 3 17.65 -9.73 -6.72
C ILE A 3 18.21 -8.38 -6.30
N GLU A 4 19.38 -8.03 -6.80
CA GLU A 4 19.97 -6.73 -6.51
C GLU A 4 19.16 -5.62 -7.16
N ILE A 5 18.73 -4.66 -6.35
CA ILE A 5 17.97 -3.51 -6.84
C ILE A 5 18.96 -2.44 -7.30
N ASN A 6 19.10 -2.33 -8.61
CA ASN A 6 19.99 -1.35 -9.23
C ASN A 6 19.26 -0.67 -10.39
N ASP A 7 19.95 0.25 -11.07
CA ASP A 7 19.35 1.00 -12.17
C ASP A 7 18.84 0.09 -13.28
N GLU A 8 19.54 -1.01 -13.53
CA GLU A 8 19.14 -1.95 -14.56
C GLU A 8 17.83 -2.66 -14.19
N PHE A 9 17.69 -3.07 -12.92
CA PHE A 9 16.47 -3.66 -12.43
C PHE A 9 15.30 -2.69 -12.55
N ILE A 10 15.50 -1.45 -12.11
CA ILE A 10 14.46 -0.42 -12.16
C ILE A 10 14.01 -0.16 -13.61
N ARG A 11 14.96 -0.05 -14.53
CA ARG A 11 14.63 0.16 -15.95
C ARG A 11 13.86 -1.00 -16.54
N HIS A 12 14.23 -2.22 -16.15
CA HIS A 12 13.51 -3.40 -16.59
C HIS A 12 12.06 -3.38 -16.10
N LEU A 13 11.88 -3.06 -14.84
CA LEU A 13 10.55 -2.96 -14.25
C LEU A 13 9.72 -1.87 -14.92
N GLU A 14 10.33 -0.70 -15.15
CA GLU A 14 9.65 0.41 -15.84
C GLU A 14 9.20 0.00 -17.24
N MET A 15 10.02 -0.74 -17.95
CA MET A 15 9.68 -1.25 -19.27
C MET A 15 8.48 -2.20 -19.21
N LEU A 16 8.45 -3.10 -18.22
CA LEU A 16 7.33 -4.02 -18.04
C LEU A 16 6.04 -3.28 -17.72
N ILE A 17 6.13 -2.23 -16.91
CA ILE A 17 4.97 -1.40 -16.56
C ILE A 17 4.45 -0.68 -17.81
N GLU A 18 5.35 -0.12 -18.61
CA GLU A 18 4.99 0.57 -19.84
C GLU A 18 4.25 -0.36 -20.80
N LYS A 19 4.72 -1.59 -20.91
CA LYS A 19 4.09 -2.62 -21.76
C LYS A 19 2.86 -3.24 -21.14
N LYS A 20 2.60 -2.94 -19.87
CA LYS A 20 1.49 -3.53 -19.10
C LYS A 20 1.57 -5.05 -19.07
N ASP A 21 2.77 -5.57 -18.94
CA ASP A 21 3.01 -7.01 -18.83
C ASP A 21 2.83 -7.44 -17.38
N ASP A 22 1.58 -7.49 -16.96
CA ASP A 22 1.21 -7.73 -15.56
C ASP A 22 1.77 -9.03 -15.02
N HIS A 23 1.69 -10.09 -15.82
CA HIS A 23 2.19 -11.39 -15.40
C HIS A 23 3.69 -11.36 -15.09
N ALA A 24 4.46 -10.74 -15.96
CA ALA A 24 5.91 -10.61 -15.78
C ALA A 24 6.24 -9.76 -14.55
N ILE A 25 5.47 -8.70 -14.32
CA ILE A 25 5.66 -7.83 -13.16
C ILE A 25 5.40 -8.61 -11.88
N ILE A 26 4.30 -9.34 -11.82
CA ILE A 26 3.94 -10.13 -10.65
C ILE A 26 5.00 -11.18 -10.37
N GLU A 27 5.47 -11.87 -11.40
CA GLU A 27 6.53 -12.88 -11.26
C GLU A 27 7.82 -12.27 -10.74
N LEU A 28 8.20 -11.11 -11.30
CA LEU A 28 9.44 -10.44 -10.93
C LEU A 28 9.43 -10.03 -9.46
N LEU A 29 8.29 -9.58 -8.96
CA LEU A 29 8.16 -9.06 -7.59
C LEU A 29 7.69 -10.10 -6.57
N ALA A 30 7.27 -11.28 -7.02
CA ALA A 30 6.68 -12.31 -6.14
C ALA A 30 7.64 -12.76 -5.04
N GLU A 31 8.93 -12.84 -5.34
CA GLU A 31 9.93 -13.32 -4.40
C GLU A 31 10.58 -12.19 -3.59
N GLU A 32 10.25 -10.94 -3.89
CA GLU A 32 10.87 -9.80 -3.21
C GLU A 32 10.22 -9.55 -1.86
N HIS A 33 11.05 -9.22 -0.87
CA HIS A 33 10.56 -8.80 0.44
C HIS A 33 9.88 -7.45 0.35
N THR A 34 8.95 -7.20 1.26
CA THR A 34 8.21 -5.92 1.27
C THR A 34 9.12 -4.71 1.45
N ALA A 35 10.19 -4.86 2.22
CA ALA A 35 11.18 -3.79 2.37
C ALA A 35 11.88 -3.47 1.05
N ASP A 36 12.15 -4.49 0.23
CA ASP A 36 12.77 -4.31 -1.09
C ASP A 36 11.81 -3.63 -2.05
N ILE A 37 10.53 -3.99 -1.99
CA ILE A 37 9.51 -3.35 -2.83
C ILE A 37 9.35 -1.88 -2.44
N ALA A 38 9.40 -1.56 -1.15
CA ALA A 38 9.37 -0.17 -0.68
C ALA A 38 10.54 0.62 -1.24
N GLU A 39 11.74 0.01 -1.29
CA GLU A 39 12.92 0.64 -1.87
C GLU A 39 12.75 0.87 -3.37
N ILE A 40 12.18 -0.12 -4.07
CA ILE A 40 11.87 0.00 -5.50
C ILE A 40 10.92 1.18 -5.75
N ILE A 41 9.89 1.30 -4.93
CA ILE A 41 8.90 2.37 -5.03
C ILE A 41 9.54 3.74 -4.89
N ASP A 42 10.52 3.86 -4.00
CA ASP A 42 11.24 5.11 -3.78
C ASP A 42 11.99 5.56 -5.05
N GLU A 43 12.36 4.62 -5.90
CA GLU A 43 13.09 4.90 -7.15
C GLU A 43 12.18 5.07 -8.36
N LEU A 44 10.91 4.69 -8.26
CA LEU A 44 9.97 4.75 -9.39
C LEU A 44 9.25 6.10 -9.45
N GLU A 45 8.79 6.44 -10.65
CA GLU A 45 7.91 7.57 -10.83
C GLU A 45 6.54 7.26 -10.24
N PHE A 46 5.81 8.29 -9.90
CA PHE A 46 4.54 8.20 -9.21
C PHE A 46 3.50 7.35 -9.97
N ASP A 47 3.41 7.54 -11.29
CA ASP A 47 2.46 6.79 -12.11
C ASP A 47 2.76 5.30 -12.11
N ASP A 48 4.04 4.94 -12.13
CA ASP A 48 4.47 3.54 -12.08
C ASP A 48 4.14 2.93 -10.73
N THR A 49 4.37 3.67 -9.66
CA THR A 49 4.03 3.24 -8.31
C THR A 49 2.52 2.98 -8.18
N THR A 50 1.70 3.88 -8.74
CA THR A 50 0.25 3.73 -8.75
C THR A 50 -0.15 2.41 -9.42
N TYR A 51 0.45 2.15 -10.57
CA TYR A 51 0.17 0.92 -11.33
C TYR A 51 0.47 -0.32 -10.49
N LEU A 52 1.63 -0.33 -9.82
CA LEU A 52 2.01 -1.46 -8.98
C LEU A 52 1.05 -1.67 -7.81
N PHE A 53 0.62 -0.60 -7.17
CA PHE A 53 -0.31 -0.71 -6.03
C PHE A 53 -1.67 -1.22 -6.43
N LYS A 54 -2.07 -1.02 -7.67
CA LYS A 54 -3.34 -1.55 -8.18
C LYS A 54 -3.19 -2.98 -8.68
N LEU A 55 -1.99 -3.36 -9.08
CA LEU A 55 -1.71 -4.67 -9.63
C LEU A 55 -1.44 -5.74 -8.56
N LEU A 56 -0.62 -5.38 -7.56
CA LEU A 56 -0.22 -6.32 -6.51
C LEU A 56 -1.40 -6.56 -5.56
N ASP A 57 -1.42 -7.76 -4.94
CA ASP A 57 -2.52 -8.12 -4.05
C ASP A 57 -2.53 -7.25 -2.80
N SER A 58 -3.68 -7.25 -2.10
CA SER A 58 -3.88 -6.38 -0.94
C SER A 58 -2.98 -6.72 0.23
N GLU A 59 -2.68 -7.99 0.44
CA GLU A 59 -1.78 -8.41 1.51
C GLU A 59 -0.38 -7.83 1.30
N LYS A 60 0.14 -7.98 0.08
CA LYS A 60 1.47 -7.47 -0.27
C LYS A 60 1.54 -5.95 -0.16
N THR A 61 0.56 -5.28 -0.73
CA THR A 61 0.55 -3.81 -0.73
C THR A 61 0.29 -3.23 0.66
N ALA A 62 -0.46 -3.94 1.51
CA ALA A 62 -0.63 -3.54 2.91
C ALA A 62 0.71 -3.53 3.64
N GLU A 63 1.49 -4.59 3.48
CA GLU A 63 2.82 -4.68 4.08
C GLU A 63 3.76 -3.61 3.54
N VAL A 64 3.70 -3.35 2.24
CA VAL A 64 4.52 -2.31 1.62
C VAL A 64 4.18 -0.93 2.17
N LEU A 65 2.89 -0.64 2.34
CA LEU A 65 2.46 0.64 2.93
C LEU A 65 3.09 0.87 4.30
N LEU A 66 3.18 -0.18 5.11
CA LEU A 66 3.75 -0.09 6.44
C LEU A 66 5.26 0.13 6.42
N GLU A 67 5.94 -0.33 5.36
CA GLU A 67 7.39 -0.16 5.21
C GLU A 67 7.77 1.21 4.64
N LEU A 68 6.86 1.90 3.97
CA LEU A 68 7.13 3.21 3.37
C LEU A 68 7.25 4.28 4.45
N ASP A 69 8.03 5.33 4.17
CA ASP A 69 8.02 6.49 5.04
C ASP A 69 6.69 7.24 4.91
N GLU A 70 6.42 8.11 5.86
CA GLU A 70 5.14 8.82 5.93
C GLU A 70 4.86 9.65 4.68
N TYR A 71 5.90 10.27 4.12
CA TYR A 71 5.76 11.12 2.93
C TYR A 71 5.33 10.31 1.71
N ASP A 72 6.02 9.20 1.44
CA ASP A 72 5.69 8.32 0.30
C ASP A 72 4.34 7.67 0.50
N ARG A 73 4.04 7.25 1.73
CA ARG A 73 2.76 6.64 2.05
C ARG A 73 1.59 7.62 1.81
N ALA A 74 1.77 8.87 2.24
CA ALA A 74 0.75 9.89 2.05
C ALA A 74 0.39 10.09 0.58
N LYS A 75 1.40 10.10 -0.28
CA LYS A 75 1.19 10.25 -1.72
C LYS A 75 0.38 9.09 -2.29
N ILE A 76 0.71 7.87 -1.89
CA ILE A 76 0.03 6.68 -2.38
C ILE A 76 -1.41 6.64 -1.88
N LEU A 77 -1.62 6.95 -0.60
CA LEU A 77 -2.96 6.95 -0.02
C LEU A 77 -3.87 7.96 -0.73
N GLU A 78 -3.29 9.05 -1.22
CA GLU A 78 -4.06 10.09 -1.91
C GLU A 78 -4.65 9.59 -3.24
N ILE A 79 -3.95 8.68 -3.92
CA ILE A 79 -4.40 8.17 -5.22
C ILE A 79 -5.30 6.94 -5.12
N LEU A 80 -5.31 6.28 -3.98
CA LEU A 80 -6.15 5.10 -3.78
C LEU A 80 -7.57 5.52 -3.40
N SER A 81 -8.56 4.76 -3.88
CA SER A 81 -9.94 4.97 -3.47
C SER A 81 -10.15 4.50 -2.03
N ALA A 82 -11.23 4.96 -1.41
CA ALA A 82 -11.57 4.51 -0.06
C ALA A 82 -11.70 2.98 0.00
N LYS A 83 -12.28 2.39 -1.04
CA LYS A 83 -12.43 0.92 -1.12
C LYS A 83 -11.07 0.23 -1.21
N GLU A 84 -10.17 0.77 -2.03
CA GLU A 84 -8.82 0.20 -2.18
C GLU A 84 -8.05 0.28 -0.88
N ILE A 85 -8.15 1.40 -0.18
CA ILE A 85 -7.50 1.56 1.12
C ILE A 85 -8.11 0.57 2.13
N ALA A 86 -9.44 0.45 2.15
CA ALA A 86 -10.13 -0.47 3.06
C ALA A 86 -9.69 -1.92 2.85
N GLN A 87 -9.47 -2.32 1.61
CA GLN A 87 -9.00 -3.67 1.30
C GLN A 87 -7.64 -3.95 1.92
N LYS A 88 -6.77 -2.95 1.92
CA LYS A 88 -5.44 -3.08 2.52
C LYS A 88 -5.50 -3.02 4.05
N ILE A 89 -6.37 -2.19 4.57
CA ILE A 89 -6.61 -2.09 6.01
C ILE A 89 -7.10 -3.43 6.57
N ASP A 90 -7.94 -4.15 5.83
CA ASP A 90 -8.43 -5.46 6.25
C ASP A 90 -7.30 -6.48 6.44
N GLU A 91 -6.17 -6.28 5.79
CA GLU A 91 -5.02 -7.17 5.90
C GLU A 91 -4.06 -6.78 7.04
N MET A 92 -4.34 -5.68 7.73
CA MET A 92 -3.47 -5.15 8.79
C MET A 92 -3.99 -5.48 10.18
N ASP A 93 -3.06 -5.58 11.14
CA ASP A 93 -3.44 -5.61 12.55
C ASP A 93 -4.10 -4.28 12.92
N THR A 94 -4.94 -4.32 13.95
CA THR A 94 -5.71 -3.14 14.38
C THR A 94 -4.82 -1.93 14.66
N ASP A 95 -3.68 -2.13 15.31
CA ASP A 95 -2.74 -1.04 15.63
C ASP A 95 -2.21 -0.37 14.37
N ASP A 96 -1.76 -1.17 13.43
CA ASP A 96 -1.20 -0.67 12.17
C ASP A 96 -2.28 0.02 11.34
N ALA A 97 -3.46 -0.56 11.29
CA ALA A 97 -4.59 0.02 10.58
C ALA A 97 -4.97 1.39 11.15
N ALA A 98 -5.00 1.50 12.47
CA ALA A 98 -5.31 2.77 13.14
C ALA A 98 -4.27 3.83 12.83
N ASP A 99 -2.99 3.46 12.81
CA ASP A 99 -1.90 4.39 12.48
C ASP A 99 -2.05 4.93 11.06
N ILE A 100 -2.34 4.06 10.10
CA ILE A 100 -2.54 4.47 8.70
C ILE A 100 -3.77 5.39 8.59
N LEU A 101 -4.89 4.99 9.18
CA LEU A 101 -6.11 5.79 9.12
C LEU A 101 -5.95 7.13 9.81
N GLY A 102 -5.15 7.17 10.88
CA GLY A 102 -4.87 8.42 11.58
C GLY A 102 -4.17 9.46 10.72
N GLU A 103 -3.54 9.05 9.63
CA GLU A 103 -2.88 9.95 8.68
C GLU A 103 -3.85 10.58 7.68
N LEU A 104 -5.08 10.07 7.60
CA LEU A 104 -6.09 10.55 6.65
C LEU A 104 -6.92 11.69 7.25
N SER A 105 -7.52 12.49 6.37
CA SER A 105 -8.47 13.50 6.81
C SER A 105 -9.69 12.82 7.46
N VAL A 106 -10.43 13.57 8.26
CA VAL A 106 -11.62 13.05 8.94
C VAL A 106 -12.61 12.45 7.92
N GLU A 107 -12.81 13.14 6.80
CA GLU A 107 -13.73 12.68 5.76
C GLU A 107 -13.29 11.37 5.12
N ARG A 108 -12.02 11.27 4.78
CA ARG A 108 -11.48 10.06 4.15
C ARG A 108 -11.45 8.89 5.12
N LYS A 109 -11.06 9.16 6.36
CA LYS A 109 -11.05 8.17 7.44
C LYS A 109 -12.43 7.54 7.58
N SER A 110 -13.47 8.37 7.64
CA SER A 110 -14.84 7.92 7.77
C SER A 110 -15.27 7.06 6.57
N LYS A 111 -14.92 7.49 5.36
CA LYS A 111 -15.23 6.73 4.15
C LYS A 111 -14.54 5.37 4.13
N VAL A 112 -13.27 5.33 4.49
CA VAL A 112 -12.53 4.08 4.50
C VAL A 112 -13.13 3.11 5.52
N LEU A 113 -13.43 3.60 6.72
CA LEU A 113 -14.04 2.77 7.76
C LEU A 113 -15.36 2.15 7.27
N SER A 114 -16.15 2.92 6.52
CA SER A 114 -17.43 2.42 5.99
C SER A 114 -17.28 1.35 4.91
N LYS A 115 -16.10 1.23 4.31
CA LYS A 115 -15.81 0.27 3.24
C LYS A 115 -15.12 -0.99 3.74
N ILE A 116 -14.73 -1.05 4.99
CA ILE A 116 -14.10 -2.24 5.57
C ILE A 116 -15.15 -3.35 5.66
N GLU A 117 -14.84 -4.51 5.10
CA GLU A 117 -15.80 -5.62 5.04
C GLU A 117 -15.99 -6.31 6.38
N ASP A 118 -14.91 -6.47 7.15
CA ASP A 118 -14.97 -7.08 8.49
C ASP A 118 -15.45 -6.04 9.50
N GLU A 119 -16.71 -6.09 9.84
CA GLU A 119 -17.34 -5.11 10.73
C GLU A 119 -16.72 -5.09 12.14
N GLU A 120 -16.30 -6.24 12.64
CA GLU A 120 -15.64 -6.32 13.94
C GLU A 120 -14.28 -5.63 13.90
N HIS A 121 -13.53 -5.86 12.83
CA HIS A 121 -12.25 -5.22 12.64
C HIS A 121 -12.41 -3.71 12.52
N ALA A 122 -13.41 -3.26 11.74
CA ALA A 122 -13.70 -1.83 11.61
C ALA A 122 -14.03 -1.20 12.95
N LYS A 123 -14.80 -1.89 13.78
CA LYS A 123 -15.16 -1.40 15.10
C LYS A 123 -13.94 -1.27 15.99
N ASP A 124 -13.09 -2.29 16.02
CA ASP A 124 -11.87 -2.28 16.82
C ASP A 124 -10.93 -1.16 16.43
N ILE A 125 -10.79 -0.93 15.12
CA ILE A 125 -9.99 0.17 14.59
C ILE A 125 -10.58 1.52 15.01
N ALA A 126 -11.90 1.69 14.85
CA ALA A 126 -12.57 2.92 15.21
C ALA A 126 -12.43 3.24 16.70
N ASP A 127 -12.54 2.23 17.55
CA ASP A 127 -12.37 2.39 18.98
C ASP A 127 -10.96 2.86 19.33
N LEU A 128 -9.97 2.29 18.68
CA LEU A 128 -8.57 2.67 18.90
C LEU A 128 -8.29 4.09 18.40
N LEU A 129 -8.89 4.47 17.26
CA LEU A 129 -8.76 5.83 16.73
C LEU A 129 -9.36 6.87 17.67
N GLN A 130 -10.52 6.59 18.23
CA GLN A 130 -11.16 7.50 19.18
C GLN A 130 -10.29 7.71 20.41
N TYR A 131 -9.69 6.64 20.90
CA TYR A 131 -8.81 6.70 22.05
C TYR A 131 -7.62 7.62 21.79
N HIS A 132 -7.03 7.53 20.59
CA HIS A 132 -5.85 8.30 20.23
C HIS A 132 -6.15 9.74 19.82
N GLU A 133 -7.36 10.04 19.41
CA GLU A 133 -7.75 11.39 18.97
C GLU A 133 -8.28 12.26 20.10
N ASP A 134 -8.57 11.65 21.25
CA ASP A 134 -8.95 12.36 22.44
C ASP A 134 -7.69 12.95 23.12
#